data_7221e4ceca8eddd78a5048d21716bec6
#
_entry.id   7221e4ceca8eddd78a5048d21716bec6
#
_cell.length_a   1.000
_cell.length_b   1.000
_cell.length_c   1.000
_cell.angle_alpha   90.00
_cell.angle_beta   90.00
_cell.angle_gamma   90.00
#
_symmetry.space_group_name_H-M   'P 1'
#
loop_
_entity.id
_entity.type
_entity.pdbx_description
1 polymer ?
#
loop_
_entity_poly.entity_id
_entity_poly.type
_entity_poly.pdbx_seq_one_letter_code
_entity_poly.pdbx_strand_id
1 'polypeptide(L)'
;MEHLAKDINELQARYEDLQNKVKLDYLRKQVSEAADKVKAVAAALTAVRGRGYTLDKGLDEGVSSLNGQWAQAQATAVKEMDEQAPALAASLQPLESRMLMMVAASTNLAVAQPMVAVVRTTLDAVEKRLKTLEESVAALLKAPAEQVKALDGRLSTINDMLKLFAEATFKLQAGESPVAVERAAWYRHGDKKADDDPDGFIFLTTRRLLFEQNEAVATKKFLFITTASETIHQLLLDVPLAQVGVITPRDMGFLGLGEHMDIVFNGASVPSAHFQLGADNVKWQKMIEDAKAGA
;
A
#
# COMPACT_ATOMS: atom_id res chain seq x y z
N MET A 1 -37.98 -40.91 -7.36
CA MET A 1 -37.68 -40.40 -8.71
C MET A 1 -37.27 -38.93 -8.68
N GLU A 2 -37.98 -38.06 -8.02
CA GLU A 2 -37.67 -36.63 -7.93
C GLU A 2 -36.29 -36.34 -7.27
N HIS A 3 -35.95 -37.05 -6.20
CA HIS A 3 -34.64 -36.93 -5.56
C HIS A 3 -33.48 -37.37 -6.49
N LEU A 4 -33.67 -38.43 -7.26
CA LEU A 4 -32.63 -38.90 -8.19
C LEU A 4 -32.40 -37.88 -9.32
N ALA A 5 -33.48 -37.30 -9.88
CA ALA A 5 -33.36 -36.29 -10.92
C ALA A 5 -32.63 -35.02 -10.37
N LYS A 6 -32.91 -34.63 -9.13
CA LYS A 6 -32.20 -33.54 -8.48
C LYS A 6 -30.71 -33.84 -8.26
N ASP A 7 -30.37 -35.03 -7.77
CA ASP A 7 -28.97 -35.48 -7.60
C ASP A 7 -28.20 -35.46 -8.93
N ILE A 8 -28.84 -35.95 -10.00
CA ILE A 8 -28.23 -35.97 -11.35
C ILE A 8 -27.94 -34.55 -11.85
N ASN A 9 -28.89 -33.62 -11.70
CA ASN A 9 -28.72 -32.24 -12.13
C ASN A 9 -27.62 -31.53 -11.32
N GLU A 10 -27.56 -31.79 -10.02
CA GLU A 10 -26.51 -31.25 -9.16
C GLU A 10 -25.11 -31.73 -9.57
N LEU A 11 -24.96 -33.02 -9.81
CA LEU A 11 -23.69 -33.62 -10.25
C LEU A 11 -23.27 -33.11 -11.63
N GLN A 12 -24.24 -32.91 -12.54
CA GLN A 12 -23.96 -32.32 -13.85
C GLN A 12 -23.43 -30.88 -13.73
N ALA A 13 -24.06 -30.03 -12.95
CA ALA A 13 -23.60 -28.67 -12.71
C ALA A 13 -22.20 -28.63 -12.08
N ARG A 14 -21.92 -29.50 -11.08
CA ARG A 14 -20.59 -29.66 -10.50
C ARG A 14 -19.54 -30.11 -11.51
N TYR A 15 -19.87 -31.05 -12.36
CA TYR A 15 -18.98 -31.54 -13.41
C TYR A 15 -18.61 -30.41 -14.39
N GLU A 16 -19.59 -29.63 -14.87
CA GLU A 16 -19.39 -28.50 -15.77
C GLU A 16 -18.52 -27.42 -15.14
N ASP A 17 -18.74 -27.09 -13.86
CA ASP A 17 -17.92 -26.13 -13.09
C ASP A 17 -16.46 -26.66 -12.99
N LEU A 18 -16.27 -27.92 -12.64
CA LEU A 18 -14.95 -28.52 -12.52
C LEU A 18 -14.20 -28.61 -13.84
N GLN A 19 -14.88 -28.86 -14.97
CA GLN A 19 -14.24 -28.84 -16.30
C GLN A 19 -13.57 -27.49 -16.60
N ASN A 20 -14.11 -26.39 -16.09
CA ASN A 20 -13.50 -25.07 -16.23
C ASN A 20 -12.40 -24.84 -15.18
N LYS A 21 -12.62 -25.25 -13.93
CA LYS A 21 -11.66 -25.04 -12.84
C LYS A 21 -10.36 -25.82 -13.01
N VAL A 22 -10.40 -27.05 -13.55
CA VAL A 22 -9.19 -27.87 -13.75
C VAL A 22 -8.21 -27.29 -14.77
N LYS A 23 -8.62 -26.33 -15.60
CA LYS A 23 -7.72 -25.57 -16.48
C LYS A 23 -6.78 -24.64 -15.69
N LEU A 24 -7.14 -24.31 -14.44
CA LEU A 24 -6.40 -23.48 -13.50
C LEU A 24 -6.13 -22.03 -13.99
N ASP A 25 -6.87 -21.54 -14.99
CA ASP A 25 -6.68 -20.21 -15.56
C ASP A 25 -6.85 -19.11 -14.53
N TYR A 26 -7.79 -19.28 -13.58
CA TYR A 26 -7.99 -18.31 -12.48
C TYR A 26 -6.79 -18.25 -11.51
N LEU A 27 -6.12 -19.37 -11.22
CA LEU A 27 -4.90 -19.40 -10.40
C LEU A 27 -3.72 -18.76 -11.15
N ARG A 28 -3.57 -19.06 -12.44
CA ARG A 28 -2.56 -18.41 -13.30
C ARG A 28 -2.75 -16.89 -13.34
N LYS A 29 -4.01 -16.45 -13.42
CA LYS A 29 -4.35 -15.03 -13.35
C LYS A 29 -3.96 -14.42 -12.02
N GLN A 30 -4.25 -15.07 -10.88
CA GLN A 30 -3.82 -14.59 -9.54
C GLN A 30 -2.30 -14.44 -9.44
N VAL A 31 -1.54 -15.41 -9.95
CA VAL A 31 -0.06 -15.33 -10.00
C VAL A 31 0.39 -14.16 -10.88
N SER A 32 -0.24 -13.94 -12.04
CA SER A 32 0.07 -12.80 -12.91
C SER A 32 -0.21 -11.47 -12.26
N GLU A 33 -1.36 -11.31 -11.60
CA GLU A 33 -1.74 -10.09 -10.87
C GLU A 33 -0.77 -9.80 -9.70
N ALA A 34 -0.28 -10.85 -9.02
CA ALA A 34 0.74 -10.69 -7.98
C ALA A 34 2.08 -10.25 -8.59
N ALA A 35 2.48 -10.79 -9.76
CA ALA A 35 3.68 -10.36 -10.48
C ALA A 35 3.64 -8.87 -10.83
N ASP A 36 2.48 -8.38 -11.29
CA ASP A 36 2.32 -6.98 -11.65
C ASP A 36 2.44 -6.05 -10.43
N LYS A 37 1.96 -6.46 -9.26
CA LYS A 37 2.14 -5.73 -8.00
C LYS A 37 3.61 -5.67 -7.58
N VAL A 38 4.35 -6.75 -7.71
CA VAL A 38 5.80 -6.80 -7.42
C VAL A 38 6.56 -5.84 -8.34
N LYS A 39 6.26 -5.85 -9.64
CA LYS A 39 6.84 -4.91 -10.62
C LYS A 39 6.50 -3.45 -10.30
N ALA A 40 5.25 -3.17 -9.88
CA ALA A 40 4.82 -1.83 -9.51
C ALA A 40 5.63 -1.28 -8.32
N VAL A 41 5.90 -2.09 -7.29
CA VAL A 41 6.75 -1.70 -6.15
C VAL A 41 8.17 -1.35 -6.61
N ALA A 42 8.77 -2.15 -7.50
CA ALA A 42 10.11 -1.86 -8.04
C ALA A 42 10.13 -0.56 -8.88
N ALA A 43 9.10 -0.33 -9.67
CA ALA A 43 8.94 0.91 -10.44
C ALA A 43 8.74 2.13 -9.52
N ALA A 44 7.94 1.99 -8.45
CA ALA A 44 7.74 3.05 -7.46
C ALA A 44 9.05 3.41 -6.74
N LEU A 45 9.87 2.42 -6.36
CA LEU A 45 11.21 2.68 -5.80
C LEU A 45 12.08 3.46 -6.78
N THR A 46 12.13 3.04 -8.04
CA THR A 46 12.89 3.75 -9.08
C THR A 46 12.41 5.20 -9.23
N ALA A 47 11.10 5.43 -9.19
CA ALA A 47 10.52 6.76 -9.31
C ALA A 47 10.89 7.68 -8.14
N VAL A 48 10.83 7.20 -6.88
CA VAL A 48 11.21 8.02 -5.71
C VAL A 48 12.72 8.28 -5.69
N ARG A 49 13.55 7.33 -6.11
CA ARG A 49 15.00 7.53 -6.26
C ARG A 49 15.31 8.57 -7.34
N GLY A 50 14.64 8.51 -8.48
CA GLY A 50 14.76 9.48 -9.58
C GLY A 50 14.35 10.91 -9.19
N ARG A 51 13.51 11.07 -8.14
CA ARG A 51 13.13 12.38 -7.56
C ARG A 51 14.06 12.85 -6.44
N GLY A 52 15.21 12.19 -6.25
CA GLY A 52 16.24 12.61 -5.30
C GLY A 52 16.07 12.12 -3.87
N TYR A 53 15.14 11.19 -3.60
CA TYR A 53 15.05 10.55 -2.28
C TYR A 53 16.13 9.49 -2.12
N THR A 54 17.19 9.81 -1.36
CA THR A 54 18.36 8.93 -1.18
C THR A 54 18.40 8.23 0.17
N LEU A 55 17.47 8.57 1.04
CA LEU A 55 17.37 8.00 2.39
C LEU A 55 16.75 6.60 2.35
N ASP A 56 16.81 5.93 3.51
CA ASP A 56 16.21 4.62 3.71
C ASP A 56 16.71 3.56 2.71
N LYS A 57 17.97 3.17 2.86
CA LYS A 57 18.60 2.08 2.08
C LYS A 57 17.88 0.74 2.23
N GLY A 58 17.17 0.53 3.34
CA GLY A 58 16.36 -0.66 3.57
C GLY A 58 15.20 -0.84 2.55
N LEU A 59 14.83 0.21 1.79
CA LEU A 59 13.88 0.06 0.68
C LEU A 59 14.47 -0.75 -0.47
N ASP A 60 15.73 -0.49 -0.85
CA ASP A 60 16.41 -1.20 -1.94
C ASP A 60 16.61 -2.67 -1.58
N GLU A 61 17.03 -2.95 -0.35
CA GLU A 61 17.15 -4.30 0.18
C GLU A 61 15.81 -5.02 0.24
N GLY A 62 14.76 -4.31 0.69
CA GLY A 62 13.40 -4.83 0.76
C GLY A 62 12.85 -5.20 -0.62
N VAL A 63 13.03 -4.35 -1.62
CA VAL A 63 12.59 -4.64 -3.00
C VAL A 63 13.42 -5.76 -3.63
N SER A 64 14.72 -5.81 -3.37
CA SER A 64 15.58 -6.92 -3.82
C SER A 64 15.15 -8.26 -3.22
N SER A 65 14.89 -8.28 -1.90
CA SER A 65 14.37 -9.45 -1.19
C SER A 65 13.02 -9.89 -1.73
N LEU A 66 12.09 -8.94 -1.95
CA LEU A 66 10.78 -9.21 -2.54
C LEU A 66 10.90 -9.86 -3.91
N ASN A 67 11.77 -9.34 -4.78
CA ASN A 67 11.99 -9.91 -6.11
C ASN A 67 12.51 -11.35 -6.05
N GLY A 68 13.44 -11.64 -5.13
CA GLY A 68 13.97 -13.00 -4.92
C GLY A 68 12.90 -13.96 -4.41
N GLN A 69 12.14 -13.57 -3.38
CA GLN A 69 11.05 -14.39 -2.82
C GLN A 69 9.95 -14.62 -3.85
N TRP A 70 9.60 -13.58 -4.60
CA TRP A 70 8.61 -13.68 -5.66
C TRP A 70 9.03 -14.66 -6.76
N ALA A 71 10.24 -14.57 -7.27
CA ALA A 71 10.75 -15.46 -8.31
C ALA A 71 10.64 -16.94 -7.89
N GLN A 72 10.98 -17.24 -6.63
CA GLN A 72 10.86 -18.60 -6.09
C GLN A 72 9.40 -19.03 -5.93
N ALA A 73 8.53 -18.18 -5.37
CA ALA A 73 7.11 -18.48 -5.17
C ALA A 73 6.41 -18.69 -6.50
N GLN A 74 6.67 -17.82 -7.48
CA GLN A 74 6.11 -17.94 -8.84
C GLN A 74 6.53 -19.22 -9.53
N ALA A 75 7.83 -19.54 -9.51
CA ALA A 75 8.34 -20.76 -10.15
C ALA A 75 7.71 -22.02 -9.53
N THR A 76 7.59 -22.07 -8.21
CA THR A 76 6.96 -23.19 -7.50
C THR A 76 5.48 -23.29 -7.82
N ALA A 77 4.72 -22.17 -7.77
CA ALA A 77 3.29 -22.16 -8.07
C ALA A 77 3.00 -22.60 -9.53
N VAL A 78 3.78 -22.08 -10.49
CA VAL A 78 3.63 -22.47 -11.90
C VAL A 78 3.91 -23.96 -12.08
N LYS A 79 4.99 -24.48 -11.49
CA LYS A 79 5.34 -25.90 -11.55
C LYS A 79 4.22 -26.77 -10.97
N GLU A 80 3.70 -26.44 -9.79
CA GLU A 80 2.60 -27.21 -9.18
C GLU A 80 1.35 -27.20 -10.06
N MET A 81 0.99 -26.05 -10.64
CA MET A 81 -0.15 -25.95 -11.54
C MET A 81 0.06 -26.79 -12.83
N ASP A 82 1.26 -26.75 -13.41
CA ASP A 82 1.58 -27.50 -14.63
C ASP A 82 1.58 -29.01 -14.41
N GLU A 83 1.99 -29.47 -13.23
CA GLU A 83 1.94 -30.88 -12.84
C GLU A 83 0.51 -31.36 -12.52
N GLN A 84 -0.29 -30.52 -11.86
CA GLN A 84 -1.62 -30.92 -11.39
C GLN A 84 -2.72 -30.76 -12.44
N ALA A 85 -2.64 -29.79 -13.36
CA ALA A 85 -3.69 -29.55 -14.36
C ALA A 85 -3.98 -30.79 -15.23
N PRO A 86 -3.00 -31.47 -15.83
CA PRO A 86 -3.27 -32.67 -16.63
C PRO A 86 -3.80 -33.83 -15.78
N ALA A 87 -3.35 -34.00 -14.54
CA ALA A 87 -3.81 -35.02 -13.63
C ALA A 87 -5.27 -34.82 -13.18
N LEU A 88 -5.67 -33.57 -12.95
CA LEU A 88 -7.05 -33.17 -12.63
C LEU A 88 -7.96 -33.41 -13.86
N ALA A 89 -7.55 -32.96 -15.04
CA ALA A 89 -8.29 -33.17 -16.30
C ALA A 89 -8.47 -34.66 -16.60
N ALA A 90 -7.42 -35.46 -16.47
CA ALA A 90 -7.50 -36.91 -16.66
C ALA A 90 -8.45 -37.60 -15.68
N SER A 91 -8.60 -37.07 -14.46
CA SER A 91 -9.56 -37.59 -13.48
C SER A 91 -11.02 -37.30 -13.84
N LEU A 92 -11.30 -36.24 -14.61
CA LEU A 92 -12.65 -35.90 -15.09
C LEU A 92 -13.02 -36.61 -16.39
N GLN A 93 -12.04 -36.94 -17.23
CA GLN A 93 -12.29 -37.54 -18.55
C GLN A 93 -13.21 -38.76 -18.52
N PRO A 94 -13.08 -39.76 -17.60
CA PRO A 94 -13.98 -40.91 -17.56
C PRO A 94 -15.41 -40.55 -17.12
N LEU A 95 -15.64 -39.36 -16.53
CA LEU A 95 -16.95 -38.94 -16.04
C LEU A 95 -17.88 -38.50 -17.17
N GLU A 96 -17.36 -38.04 -18.31
CA GLU A 96 -18.19 -37.58 -19.43
C GLU A 96 -19.16 -38.67 -19.92
N SER A 97 -18.65 -39.84 -20.24
CA SER A 97 -19.48 -40.99 -20.67
C SER A 97 -20.40 -41.49 -19.55
N ARG A 98 -19.92 -41.45 -18.29
CA ARG A 98 -20.74 -41.86 -17.14
C ARG A 98 -21.89 -40.90 -16.88
N MET A 99 -21.69 -39.61 -17.05
CA MET A 99 -22.73 -38.57 -16.93
C MET A 99 -23.82 -38.82 -18.00
N LEU A 100 -23.44 -39.06 -19.26
CA LEU A 100 -24.38 -39.36 -20.32
C LEU A 100 -25.19 -40.66 -20.02
N MET A 101 -24.54 -41.73 -19.56
CA MET A 101 -25.21 -42.95 -19.16
C MET A 101 -26.14 -42.75 -17.95
N MET A 102 -25.73 -41.98 -16.97
CA MET A 102 -26.52 -41.68 -15.78
C MET A 102 -27.81 -40.90 -16.14
N VAL A 103 -27.70 -39.90 -17.04
CA VAL A 103 -28.86 -39.15 -17.55
C VAL A 103 -29.80 -40.06 -18.34
N ALA A 104 -29.26 -40.91 -19.20
CA ALA A 104 -30.06 -41.89 -19.96
C ALA A 104 -30.78 -42.92 -19.05
N ALA A 105 -30.15 -43.31 -17.96
CA ALA A 105 -30.72 -44.25 -16.98
C ALA A 105 -31.58 -43.58 -15.87
N SER A 106 -31.89 -42.27 -15.97
CA SER A 106 -32.56 -41.49 -14.91
C SER A 106 -33.93 -42.04 -14.49
N THR A 107 -34.61 -42.80 -15.35
CA THR A 107 -35.88 -43.47 -15.06
C THR A 107 -35.70 -44.86 -14.41
N ASN A 108 -34.48 -45.41 -14.40
CA ASN A 108 -34.18 -46.72 -13.83
C ASN A 108 -33.29 -46.59 -12.59
N LEU A 109 -33.93 -46.54 -11.41
CA LEU A 109 -33.26 -46.31 -10.11
C LEU A 109 -32.13 -47.32 -9.83
N ALA A 110 -32.33 -48.61 -10.17
CA ALA A 110 -31.37 -49.67 -9.90
C ALA A 110 -30.07 -49.50 -10.70
N VAL A 111 -30.16 -48.90 -11.89
CA VAL A 111 -29.01 -48.64 -12.76
C VAL A 111 -28.36 -47.26 -12.46
N ALA A 112 -29.16 -46.26 -12.23
CA ALA A 112 -28.66 -44.88 -12.02
C ALA A 112 -27.99 -44.70 -10.66
N GLN A 113 -28.50 -45.29 -9.58
CA GLN A 113 -28.02 -45.06 -8.20
C GLN A 113 -26.53 -45.44 -7.99
N PRO A 114 -26.03 -46.61 -8.48
CA PRO A 114 -24.59 -46.88 -8.41
C PRO A 114 -23.72 -45.88 -9.19
N MET A 115 -24.22 -45.41 -10.34
CA MET A 115 -23.50 -44.40 -11.16
C MET A 115 -23.41 -43.07 -10.46
N VAL A 116 -24.50 -42.59 -9.82
CA VAL A 116 -24.54 -41.37 -8.98
C VAL A 116 -23.47 -41.43 -7.90
N ALA A 117 -23.36 -42.59 -7.19
CA ALA A 117 -22.37 -42.74 -6.12
C ALA A 117 -20.93 -42.66 -6.65
N VAL A 118 -20.62 -43.32 -7.77
CA VAL A 118 -19.29 -43.29 -8.38
C VAL A 118 -18.95 -41.87 -8.88
N VAL A 119 -19.88 -41.21 -9.58
CA VAL A 119 -19.67 -39.86 -10.08
C VAL A 119 -19.42 -38.89 -8.93
N ARG A 120 -20.27 -38.93 -7.89
CA ARG A 120 -20.13 -38.11 -6.71
C ARG A 120 -18.74 -38.26 -6.06
N THR A 121 -18.35 -39.51 -5.77
CA THR A 121 -17.04 -39.80 -5.14
C THR A 121 -15.88 -39.29 -5.99
N THR A 122 -15.96 -39.39 -7.31
CA THR A 122 -14.89 -38.91 -8.20
C THR A 122 -14.85 -37.39 -8.23
N LEU A 123 -16.00 -36.70 -8.30
CA LEU A 123 -16.06 -35.24 -8.23
C LEU A 123 -15.53 -34.72 -6.89
N ASP A 124 -15.93 -35.32 -5.77
CA ASP A 124 -15.43 -34.96 -4.43
C ASP A 124 -13.91 -35.12 -4.33
N ALA A 125 -13.33 -36.15 -4.93
CA ALA A 125 -11.89 -36.35 -4.96
C ALA A 125 -11.17 -35.30 -5.80
N VAL A 126 -11.75 -34.90 -6.94
CA VAL A 126 -11.18 -33.84 -7.81
C VAL A 126 -11.29 -32.48 -7.10
N GLU A 127 -12.43 -32.15 -6.50
CA GLU A 127 -12.62 -30.90 -5.74
C GLU A 127 -11.64 -30.80 -4.57
N LYS A 128 -11.44 -31.88 -3.82
CA LYS A 128 -10.47 -31.92 -2.73
C LYS A 128 -9.05 -31.65 -3.21
N ARG A 129 -8.63 -32.26 -4.32
CA ARG A 129 -7.30 -32.03 -4.88
C ARG A 129 -7.14 -30.60 -5.39
N LEU A 130 -8.17 -30.07 -6.06
CA LEU A 130 -8.19 -28.69 -6.53
C LEU A 130 -8.05 -27.72 -5.35
N LYS A 131 -8.83 -27.92 -4.29
CA LYS A 131 -8.75 -27.11 -3.07
C LYS A 131 -7.36 -27.16 -2.42
N THR A 132 -6.75 -28.34 -2.35
CA THR A 132 -5.37 -28.47 -1.83
C THR A 132 -4.37 -27.68 -2.66
N LEU A 133 -4.52 -27.67 -3.99
CA LEU A 133 -3.67 -26.87 -4.88
C LEU A 133 -3.91 -25.37 -4.67
N GLU A 134 -5.17 -24.94 -4.56
CA GLU A 134 -5.53 -23.55 -4.26
C GLU A 134 -4.89 -23.08 -2.96
N GLU A 135 -4.97 -23.89 -1.91
CA GLU A 135 -4.37 -23.60 -0.60
C GLU A 135 -2.83 -23.54 -0.69
N SER A 136 -2.21 -24.43 -1.44
CA SER A 136 -0.75 -24.40 -1.68
C SER A 136 -0.32 -23.14 -2.41
N VAL A 137 -0.97 -22.80 -3.51
CA VAL A 137 -0.66 -21.57 -4.28
C VAL A 137 -0.89 -20.32 -3.40
N ALA A 138 -1.99 -20.26 -2.67
CA ALA A 138 -2.27 -19.14 -1.77
C ALA A 138 -1.19 -18.99 -0.68
N ALA A 139 -0.72 -20.09 -0.12
CA ALA A 139 0.36 -20.09 0.89
C ALA A 139 1.68 -19.57 0.29
N LEU A 140 2.04 -19.97 -0.92
CA LEU A 140 3.22 -19.47 -1.64
C LEU A 140 3.18 -17.97 -1.89
N LEU A 141 1.99 -17.43 -2.21
CA LEU A 141 1.82 -16.00 -2.53
C LEU A 141 1.72 -15.11 -1.29
N LYS A 142 1.45 -15.66 -0.10
CA LYS A 142 1.15 -14.90 1.11
C LYS A 142 2.30 -13.98 1.53
N ALA A 143 3.50 -14.52 1.71
CA ALA A 143 4.66 -13.75 2.18
C ALA A 143 5.05 -12.63 1.18
N PRO A 144 5.17 -12.88 -0.13
CA PRO A 144 5.36 -11.81 -1.11
C PRO A 144 4.26 -10.74 -1.07
N ALA A 145 2.99 -11.12 -0.90
CA ALA A 145 1.87 -10.18 -0.86
C ALA A 145 1.93 -9.25 0.37
N GLU A 146 2.29 -9.80 1.53
CA GLU A 146 2.49 -9.00 2.76
C GLU A 146 3.65 -8.01 2.59
N GLN A 147 4.74 -8.44 1.97
CA GLN A 147 5.91 -7.59 1.71
C GLN A 147 5.60 -6.50 0.67
N VAL A 148 4.85 -6.82 -0.40
CA VAL A 148 4.32 -5.83 -1.36
C VAL A 148 3.54 -4.76 -0.62
N LYS A 149 2.58 -5.14 0.23
CA LYS A 149 1.75 -4.19 0.99
C LYS A 149 2.59 -3.28 1.88
N ALA A 150 3.59 -3.82 2.56
CA ALA A 150 4.47 -3.05 3.44
C ALA A 150 5.33 -2.04 2.66
N LEU A 151 5.94 -2.47 1.56
CA LEU A 151 6.79 -1.61 0.72
C LEU A 151 5.98 -0.56 -0.02
N ASP A 152 4.83 -0.93 -0.59
CA ASP A 152 3.94 -0.02 -1.31
C ASP A 152 3.45 1.10 -0.39
N GLY A 153 3.03 0.78 0.84
CA GLY A 153 2.64 1.77 1.84
C GLY A 153 3.76 2.76 2.16
N ARG A 154 5.01 2.28 2.35
CA ARG A 154 6.18 3.15 2.58
C ARG A 154 6.48 4.04 1.37
N LEU A 155 6.50 3.47 0.17
CA LEU A 155 6.76 4.19 -1.07
C LEU A 155 5.66 5.22 -1.39
N SER A 156 4.39 4.90 -1.11
CA SER A 156 3.28 5.85 -1.24
C SER A 156 3.47 7.06 -0.32
N THR A 157 3.79 6.84 0.95
CA THR A 157 4.07 7.93 1.90
C THR A 157 5.23 8.82 1.43
N ILE A 158 6.32 8.21 0.96
CA ILE A 158 7.46 8.96 0.41
C ILE A 158 7.06 9.74 -0.85
N ASN A 159 6.29 9.13 -1.73
CA ASN A 159 5.83 9.78 -2.95
C ASN A 159 4.93 10.99 -2.66
N ASP A 160 4.04 10.90 -1.67
CA ASP A 160 3.18 12.02 -1.27
C ASP A 160 4.00 13.15 -0.63
N MET A 161 4.98 12.82 0.21
CA MET A 161 5.97 13.78 0.69
C MET A 161 6.68 14.49 -0.47
N LEU A 162 7.19 13.73 -1.45
CA LEU A 162 7.90 14.30 -2.60
C LEU A 162 7.02 15.18 -3.50
N LYS A 163 5.70 14.95 -3.56
CA LYS A 163 4.76 15.86 -4.24
C LYS A 163 4.77 17.23 -3.57
N LEU A 164 4.66 17.29 -2.24
CA LEU A 164 4.70 18.56 -1.50
C LEU A 164 6.04 19.29 -1.70
N PHE A 165 7.16 18.58 -1.70
CA PHE A 165 8.46 19.18 -2.05
C PHE A 165 8.52 19.72 -3.47
N ALA A 166 7.84 19.09 -4.43
CA ALA A 166 7.80 19.55 -5.82
C ALA A 166 6.91 20.80 -6.00
N GLU A 167 5.88 20.94 -5.17
CA GLU A 167 4.95 22.08 -5.16
C GLU A 167 5.51 23.30 -4.39
N ALA A 168 6.51 23.10 -3.54
CA ALA A 168 7.13 24.16 -2.74
C ALA A 168 7.83 25.23 -3.60
N THR A 169 7.85 26.45 -3.10
CA THR A 169 8.46 27.59 -3.79
C THR A 169 9.99 27.58 -3.75
N PHE A 170 10.58 26.91 -2.78
CA PHE A 170 12.03 26.71 -2.69
C PHE A 170 12.50 25.54 -3.58
N LYS A 171 13.82 25.51 -3.84
CA LYS A 171 14.46 24.40 -4.53
C LYS A 171 15.48 23.70 -3.66
N LEU A 172 15.58 22.39 -3.79
CA LEU A 172 16.63 21.62 -3.13
C LEU A 172 18.00 22.01 -3.70
N GLN A 173 18.99 22.09 -2.83
CA GLN A 173 20.37 22.36 -3.19
C GLN A 173 21.04 21.09 -3.75
N ALA A 174 22.16 21.24 -4.43
CA ALA A 174 22.92 20.09 -4.92
C ALA A 174 23.33 19.16 -3.76
N GLY A 175 22.94 17.87 -3.86
CA GLY A 175 23.18 16.87 -2.81
C GLY A 175 22.30 17.01 -1.57
N GLU A 176 21.26 17.84 -1.59
CA GLU A 176 20.24 17.92 -0.58
C GLU A 176 19.10 16.95 -0.90
N SER A 177 18.65 16.20 0.10
CA SER A 177 17.56 15.23 -0.06
C SER A 177 16.39 15.57 0.87
N PRO A 178 15.14 15.36 0.44
CA PRO A 178 13.97 15.43 1.30
C PRO A 178 14.06 14.42 2.45
N VAL A 179 13.64 14.82 3.66
CA VAL A 179 13.57 13.93 4.84
C VAL A 179 12.13 13.78 5.28
N ALA A 180 11.44 14.90 5.54
CA ALA A 180 10.06 14.91 6.02
C ALA A 180 9.36 16.22 5.62
N VAL A 181 8.03 16.18 5.57
CA VAL A 181 7.17 17.36 5.49
C VAL A 181 5.93 17.11 6.34
N GLU A 182 5.45 18.17 7.00
CA GLU A 182 4.25 18.10 7.82
C GLU A 182 3.50 19.42 7.75
N ARG A 183 2.19 19.34 7.92
CA ARG A 183 1.37 20.51 8.09
C ARG A 183 1.69 21.19 9.43
N ALA A 184 1.88 22.51 9.43
CA ALA A 184 2.21 23.25 10.62
C ALA A 184 1.60 24.65 10.60
N ALA A 185 1.34 25.20 11.79
CA ALA A 185 1.07 26.61 11.98
C ALA A 185 2.24 27.22 12.76
N TRP A 186 2.74 28.37 12.32
CA TRP A 186 3.81 29.09 13.01
C TRP A 186 3.22 30.17 13.92
N TYR A 187 3.22 29.91 15.23
CA TYR A 187 2.73 30.86 16.23
C TYR A 187 3.82 31.90 16.53
N ARG A 188 3.57 33.17 16.10
CA ARG A 188 4.54 34.24 16.21
C ARG A 188 4.42 35.01 17.53
N HIS A 189 3.27 34.93 18.18
CA HIS A 189 2.90 35.78 19.31
C HIS A 189 2.68 35.01 20.63
N GLY A 190 3.26 33.83 20.77
CA GLY A 190 3.20 33.00 21.99
C GLY A 190 2.40 31.73 21.80
N ASP A 191 1.73 31.23 22.85
CA ASP A 191 1.12 29.89 22.90
C ASP A 191 -0.33 29.85 22.33
N LYS A 192 -0.86 30.99 21.87
CA LYS A 192 -2.21 31.03 21.26
C LYS A 192 -2.11 31.51 19.84
N LYS A 193 -2.82 30.79 18.95
CA LYS A 193 -2.89 31.16 17.54
C LYS A 193 -3.53 32.54 17.40
N ALA A 194 -2.82 33.43 16.71
CA ALA A 194 -3.34 34.72 16.28
C ALA A 194 -3.88 34.64 14.84
N ASP A 195 -4.70 35.64 14.46
CA ASP A 195 -5.32 35.66 13.12
C ASP A 195 -4.31 35.82 11.98
N ASP A 196 -3.12 36.37 12.29
CA ASP A 196 -2.00 36.60 11.35
C ASP A 196 -0.88 35.56 11.47
N ASP A 197 -1.06 34.52 12.28
CA ASP A 197 -0.14 33.38 12.33
C ASP A 197 -0.28 32.50 11.09
N PRO A 198 0.79 32.31 10.31
CA PRO A 198 0.72 31.60 9.05
C PRO A 198 0.52 30.10 9.23
N ASP A 199 -0.43 29.57 8.45
CA ASP A 199 -0.59 28.14 8.23
C ASP A 199 0.19 27.68 7.00
N GLY A 200 0.78 26.49 7.04
CA GLY A 200 1.56 25.99 5.92
C GLY A 200 2.17 24.63 6.18
N PHE A 201 3.39 24.46 5.70
CA PHE A 201 4.14 23.22 5.83
C PHE A 201 5.55 23.49 6.38
N ILE A 202 5.96 22.66 7.32
CA ILE A 202 7.36 22.55 7.75
C ILE A 202 8.02 21.44 6.94
N PHE A 203 9.18 21.75 6.35
CA PHE A 203 9.96 20.82 5.53
C PHE A 203 11.30 20.58 6.22
N LEU A 204 11.68 19.32 6.30
CA LEU A 204 12.99 18.89 6.73
C LEU A 204 13.73 18.27 5.57
N THR A 205 14.94 18.74 5.33
CA THR A 205 15.87 18.15 4.37
C THR A 205 17.12 17.63 5.10
N THR A 206 18.03 17.01 4.38
CA THR A 206 19.35 16.64 4.94
C THR A 206 20.24 17.84 5.28
N ARG A 207 19.83 19.08 4.95
CA ARG A 207 20.64 20.30 5.16
C ARG A 207 19.93 21.44 5.84
N ARG A 208 18.60 21.53 5.70
CA ARG A 208 17.82 22.70 6.11
C ARG A 208 16.52 22.31 6.78
N LEU A 209 16.05 23.18 7.67
CA LEU A 209 14.67 23.24 8.14
C LEU A 209 14.02 24.47 7.49
N LEU A 210 12.88 24.26 6.83
CA LEU A 210 12.17 25.33 6.13
C LEU A 210 10.71 25.35 6.57
N PHE A 211 10.09 26.54 6.53
CA PHE A 211 8.64 26.67 6.66
C PHE A 211 8.11 27.54 5.53
N GLU A 212 7.12 27.02 4.83
CA GLU A 212 6.41 27.70 3.75
C GLU A 212 4.96 27.91 4.14
N GLN A 213 4.52 29.16 4.13
CA GLN A 213 3.11 29.50 4.26
C GLN A 213 2.37 29.01 3.02
N ASN A 214 1.29 28.28 3.24
CA ASN A 214 0.43 27.76 2.18
C ASN A 214 -1.02 27.75 2.68
N GLU A 215 -1.67 28.87 2.52
CA GLU A 215 -3.05 29.04 3.00
C GLU A 215 -3.89 29.91 2.07
N ALA A 216 -5.20 29.67 2.06
CA ALA A 216 -6.16 30.49 1.34
C ALA A 216 -6.62 31.63 2.23
N VAL A 217 -6.23 32.86 1.91
CA VAL A 217 -6.62 34.08 2.63
C VAL A 217 -7.79 34.76 1.92
N ALA A 218 -8.84 35.11 2.68
CA ALA A 218 -9.98 35.83 2.17
C ALA A 218 -9.60 37.26 1.78
N THR A 219 -9.57 37.58 0.49
CA THR A 219 -9.23 38.92 0.00
C THR A 219 -10.44 39.83 -0.09
N LYS A 220 -11.67 39.30 -0.15
CA LYS A 220 -12.93 40.07 -0.12
C LYS A 220 -13.98 39.38 0.75
N LYS A 221 -14.54 40.11 1.71
CA LYS A 221 -15.70 39.68 2.50
C LYS A 221 -16.87 40.63 2.21
N PHE A 222 -18.02 40.08 1.84
CA PHE A 222 -19.28 40.81 1.70
C PHE A 222 -20.33 40.14 2.57
N LEU A 223 -20.89 40.88 3.55
CA LEU A 223 -21.91 40.38 4.47
C LEU A 223 -21.59 38.99 5.08
N PHE A 224 -20.36 38.84 5.63
CA PHE A 224 -19.85 37.59 6.24
C PHE A 224 -19.62 36.44 5.26
N ILE A 225 -19.75 36.63 3.95
CA ILE A 225 -19.45 35.66 2.91
C ILE A 225 -18.11 36.02 2.26
N THR A 226 -17.18 35.06 2.22
CA THR A 226 -15.93 35.22 1.46
C THR A 226 -16.25 35.16 -0.04
N THR A 227 -16.05 36.24 -0.76
CA THR A 227 -16.35 36.36 -2.19
C THR A 227 -15.13 36.18 -3.08
N ALA A 228 -13.91 36.26 -2.51
CA ALA A 228 -12.66 35.94 -3.19
C ALA A 228 -11.64 35.45 -2.17
N SER A 229 -10.86 34.44 -2.53
CA SER A 229 -9.70 33.95 -1.77
C SER A 229 -8.49 33.92 -2.68
N GLU A 230 -7.33 34.25 -2.13
CA GLU A 230 -6.04 34.13 -2.78
C GLU A 230 -5.21 33.13 -1.97
N THR A 231 -4.52 32.22 -2.64
CA THR A 231 -3.61 31.30 -1.96
C THR A 231 -2.25 31.95 -1.85
N ILE A 232 -1.77 32.11 -0.62
CA ILE A 232 -0.43 32.62 -0.33
C ILE A 232 0.53 31.44 -0.32
N HIS A 233 1.55 31.50 -1.17
CA HIS A 233 2.70 30.59 -1.15
C HIS A 233 3.96 31.41 -0.91
N GLN A 234 4.51 31.34 0.31
CA GLN A 234 5.69 32.12 0.66
C GLN A 234 6.62 31.35 1.59
N LEU A 235 7.90 31.25 1.23
CA LEU A 235 8.94 30.72 2.11
C LEU A 235 9.22 31.76 3.22
N LEU A 236 8.90 31.41 4.45
CA LEU A 236 9.04 32.29 5.63
C LEU A 236 10.24 31.93 6.50
N LEU A 237 10.69 30.68 6.47
CA LEU A 237 11.85 30.18 7.22
C LEU A 237 12.72 29.33 6.29
N ASP A 238 14.02 29.59 6.30
CA ASP A 238 15.05 28.79 5.63
C ASP A 238 16.30 28.80 6.50
N VAL A 239 16.49 27.76 7.30
CA VAL A 239 17.55 27.68 8.30
C VAL A 239 18.40 26.42 8.07
N PRO A 240 19.74 26.58 7.86
CA PRO A 240 20.65 25.46 7.85
C PRO A 240 20.56 24.62 9.14
N LEU A 241 20.61 23.29 9.04
CA LEU A 241 20.53 22.42 10.22
C LEU A 241 21.62 22.70 11.25
N ALA A 242 22.79 23.16 10.82
CA ALA A 242 23.87 23.58 11.73
C ALA A 242 23.48 24.75 12.64
N GLN A 243 22.49 25.57 12.25
CA GLN A 243 21.96 26.68 13.04
C GLN A 243 20.75 26.29 13.90
N VAL A 244 20.18 25.11 13.72
CA VAL A 244 19.11 24.59 14.58
C VAL A 244 19.72 24.25 15.94
N GLY A 245 19.32 24.96 16.98
CA GLY A 245 19.80 24.76 18.36
C GLY A 245 18.93 23.78 19.13
N VAL A 246 18.36 24.25 20.25
CA VAL A 246 17.52 23.42 21.13
C VAL A 246 16.13 23.26 20.52
N ILE A 247 15.63 22.03 20.55
CA ILE A 247 14.28 21.67 20.12
C ILE A 247 13.53 21.13 21.34
N THR A 248 12.39 21.72 21.65
CA THR A 248 11.58 21.36 22.82
C THR A 248 10.17 20.96 22.37
N PRO A 249 9.84 19.67 22.34
CA PRO A 249 8.47 19.24 22.13
C PRO A 249 7.57 19.67 23.31
N ARG A 250 6.37 20.13 23.03
CA ARG A 250 5.38 20.54 24.03
C ARG A 250 4.01 19.97 23.66
N ASP A 251 3.38 19.29 24.60
CA ASP A 251 1.97 18.91 24.48
C ASP A 251 1.12 20.02 25.15
N MET A 252 0.37 20.76 24.37
CA MET A 252 -0.41 21.93 24.83
C MET A 252 -1.92 21.72 24.71
N GLY A 253 -2.40 20.51 24.55
CA GLY A 253 -3.82 20.27 24.28
C GLY A 253 -4.56 19.41 25.29
N PHE A 254 -5.80 19.83 25.66
CA PHE A 254 -6.78 18.94 26.25
C PHE A 254 -7.16 17.89 25.19
N LEU A 255 -7.00 16.62 25.50
CA LEU A 255 -7.20 15.47 24.59
C LEU A 255 -6.07 15.25 23.54
N GLY A 256 -4.85 15.76 23.73
CA GLY A 256 -3.74 15.51 22.80
C GLY A 256 -3.89 16.20 21.43
N LEU A 257 -4.68 17.27 21.34
CA LEU A 257 -4.93 18.01 20.10
C LEU A 257 -3.88 19.10 19.80
N GLY A 258 -2.85 19.21 20.61
CA GLY A 258 -1.88 20.30 20.51
C GLY A 258 -0.43 19.81 20.54
N GLU A 259 0.03 19.15 19.50
CA GLU A 259 1.44 18.82 19.31
C GLU A 259 2.21 20.09 18.92
N HIS A 260 2.97 20.65 19.85
CA HIS A 260 3.74 21.86 19.63
C HIS A 260 5.24 21.60 19.72
N MET A 261 6.03 22.45 19.08
CA MET A 261 7.49 22.35 19.07
C MET A 261 8.11 23.74 19.08
N ASP A 262 8.91 24.03 20.12
CA ASP A 262 9.75 25.23 20.19
C ASP A 262 11.12 24.91 19.62
N ILE A 263 11.63 25.76 18.74
CA ILE A 263 12.96 25.63 18.15
C ILE A 263 13.72 26.93 18.38
N VAL A 264 14.91 26.83 18.94
CA VAL A 264 15.86 27.94 19.06
C VAL A 264 16.87 27.83 17.93
N PHE A 265 17.17 28.97 17.27
CA PHE A 265 18.15 29.02 16.19
C PHE A 265 19.40 29.83 16.61
N ASN A 266 20.57 29.34 16.21
CA ASN A 266 21.86 29.94 16.51
C ASN A 266 22.37 30.72 15.28
N GLY A 267 22.34 32.04 15.32
CA GLY A 267 22.88 32.88 14.23
C GLY A 267 21.98 32.98 12.99
N ALA A 268 20.72 32.53 13.07
CA ALA A 268 19.75 32.75 12.02
C ALA A 268 19.07 34.12 12.13
N SER A 269 18.41 34.60 11.08
CA SER A 269 17.63 35.83 11.08
C SER A 269 16.44 35.80 12.04
N VAL A 270 15.91 34.64 12.32
CA VAL A 270 14.86 34.34 13.27
C VAL A 270 15.49 33.65 14.49
N PRO A 271 15.40 34.18 15.71
CA PRO A 271 16.08 33.59 16.87
C PRO A 271 15.37 32.31 17.38
N SER A 272 14.07 32.22 17.20
CA SER A 272 13.26 31.04 17.60
C SER A 272 11.97 30.98 16.83
N ALA A 273 11.38 29.77 16.77
CA ALA A 273 10.07 29.56 16.21
C ALA A 273 9.26 28.60 17.09
N HIS A 274 7.95 28.87 17.19
CA HIS A 274 6.97 28.00 17.84
C HIS A 274 6.00 27.46 16.80
N PHE A 275 6.00 26.15 16.59
CA PHE A 275 5.13 25.48 15.63
C PHE A 275 4.10 24.61 16.34
N GLN A 276 2.84 24.71 15.90
CA GLN A 276 1.86 23.65 16.09
C GLN A 276 1.99 22.69 14.92
N LEU A 277 2.11 21.38 15.18
CA LEU A 277 2.29 20.34 14.18
C LEU A 277 1.01 19.51 14.02
N GLY A 278 0.78 19.00 12.84
CA GLY A 278 -0.26 18.00 12.56
C GLY A 278 0.14 16.56 12.93
N ALA A 279 1.38 16.37 13.43
CA ALA A 279 1.96 15.07 13.75
C ALA A 279 2.75 15.10 15.05
N ASP A 280 3.19 13.93 15.52
CA ASP A 280 3.98 13.69 16.74
C ASP A 280 5.25 14.56 16.79
N ASN A 281 5.30 15.50 17.73
CA ASN A 281 6.38 16.45 17.90
C ASN A 281 7.69 15.82 18.39
N VAL A 282 7.64 14.74 19.18
CA VAL A 282 8.82 13.99 19.65
C VAL A 282 9.48 13.27 18.47
N LYS A 283 8.66 12.71 17.58
CA LYS A 283 9.15 12.12 16.34
C LYS A 283 9.81 13.16 15.44
N TRP A 284 9.24 14.35 15.33
CA TRP A 284 9.82 15.46 14.57
C TRP A 284 11.14 15.93 15.16
N GLN A 285 11.21 16.12 16.50
CA GLN A 285 12.48 16.41 17.17
C GLN A 285 13.55 15.39 16.79
N LYS A 286 13.24 14.09 16.94
CA LYS A 286 14.20 13.03 16.60
C LYS A 286 14.65 13.09 15.14
N MET A 287 13.73 13.29 14.19
CA MET A 287 14.09 13.40 12.78
C MET A 287 15.02 14.58 12.48
N ILE A 288 14.80 15.75 13.13
CA ILE A 288 15.69 16.89 12.98
C ILE A 288 17.06 16.59 13.59
N GLU A 289 17.12 15.98 14.77
CA GLU A 289 18.39 15.61 15.42
C GLU A 289 19.17 14.58 14.60
N ASP A 290 18.50 13.56 14.08
CA ASP A 290 19.10 12.54 13.19
C ASP A 290 19.65 13.20 11.90
N ALA A 291 18.89 14.11 11.29
CA ALA A 291 19.33 14.86 10.10
C ALA A 291 20.54 15.76 10.39
N LYS A 292 20.60 16.40 11.56
CA LYS A 292 21.77 17.19 12.01
C LYS A 292 23.01 16.32 12.19
N ALA A 293 22.86 15.12 12.71
CA ALA A 293 23.99 14.20 12.96
C ALA A 293 24.55 13.60 11.64
N GLY A 294 23.76 13.57 10.58
CA GLY A 294 24.15 13.07 9.26
C GLY A 294 24.58 14.17 8.26
N ALA A 295 24.52 15.44 8.67
CA ALA A 295 24.79 16.61 7.82
C ALA A 295 26.29 16.94 7.71
#